data_1fa44b32b2dcff3a813b8e243809416f
#
_entry.id   1fa44b32b2dcff3a813b8e243809416f
#
_cell.length_a   1.000
_cell.length_b   1.000
_cell.length_c   1.000
_cell.angle_alpha   90.00
_cell.angle_beta   90.00
_cell.angle_gamma   90.00
#
_symmetry.space_group_name_H-M   'P 1'
#
loop_
_entity.id
_entity.type
_entity.pdbx_description
1 polymer ?
#
loop_
_entity_poly.entity_id
_entity_poly.type
_entity_poly.pdbx_seq_one_letter_code
_entity_poly.pdbx_strand_id
1 'polypeptide(L)'
;IHKHGKQAYVFYDDSWVGMEPCGERFQSVGFDGLIKCVFSGFECRLCAYAKVPVHELRFHPYLFPVGLNGTPTFSEGGTPEKDAVRYWRSVRRALLRQPVERIGLGGYLHLTQNFPAFNDAIADIADEFRTIKQLHKNGAPYVLPIRVAVLHTWGKLRSWTLSGHFHETNKHALIHINEALAGLPVDVKFISFEDVKNGALKDVDVVINAGRMGDAWSGGKAWESEELVSELTRFVYEGGAFIGVGEPSATPGYDRLFRMAHVLGVDEDDGSRVCHGRWAFEVEHDLPITVEESSLGNLPHLYLTDGDTHVLCAKNGVPQMTVHDFGKGKGIYMSHFHVNPASTRMLLETLLYACNLPVNSAWLSDNALVETAYYPADRRLV
;
A
#
# COMPACT_ATOMS: atom_id res chain seq x y z
N ILE A 1 -12.21 -16.30 -29.15
CA ILE A 1 -10.86 -16.79 -28.82
C ILE A 1 -10.96 -18.21 -28.30
N HIS A 2 -11.69 -18.50 -27.22
CA HIS A 2 -11.84 -19.83 -26.61
C HIS A 2 -12.43 -20.88 -27.55
N LYS A 3 -13.34 -20.49 -28.46
CA LYS A 3 -13.89 -21.38 -29.52
C LYS A 3 -12.82 -22.03 -30.40
N HIS A 4 -11.62 -21.47 -30.43
CA HIS A 4 -10.50 -21.95 -31.22
C HIS A 4 -9.38 -22.55 -30.35
N GLY A 5 -9.66 -22.89 -29.09
CA GLY A 5 -8.67 -23.42 -28.17
C GLY A 5 -7.53 -22.45 -27.83
N LYS A 6 -7.77 -21.13 -27.96
CA LYS A 6 -6.80 -20.08 -27.67
C LYS A 6 -7.12 -19.41 -26.33
N GLN A 7 -6.08 -18.92 -25.66
CA GLN A 7 -6.20 -18.18 -24.43
C GLN A 7 -6.22 -16.66 -24.71
N ALA A 8 -6.92 -15.92 -23.84
CA ALA A 8 -7.03 -14.48 -23.89
C ALA A 8 -6.30 -13.88 -22.68
N TYR A 9 -5.26 -13.11 -22.94
CA TYR A 9 -4.53 -12.38 -21.91
C TYR A 9 -4.82 -10.89 -22.05
N VAL A 10 -5.06 -10.23 -20.91
CA VAL A 10 -5.21 -8.78 -20.87
C VAL A 10 -3.93 -8.14 -20.36
N PHE A 11 -3.50 -7.09 -21.04
CA PHE A 11 -2.41 -6.25 -20.56
C PHE A 11 -2.97 -5.21 -19.60
N TYR A 12 -2.53 -5.26 -18.35
CA TYR A 12 -2.96 -4.36 -17.29
C TYR A 12 -1.88 -3.32 -17.07
N ASP A 13 -1.95 -2.26 -17.85
CA ASP A 13 -0.99 -1.16 -17.84
C ASP A 13 -1.27 -0.16 -16.71
N ASP A 14 -0.39 0.83 -16.52
CA ASP A 14 -0.49 1.86 -15.49
C ASP A 14 -1.80 2.63 -15.55
N SER A 15 -2.28 2.93 -16.75
CA SER A 15 -3.57 3.58 -16.98
C SER A 15 -4.78 2.78 -16.45
N TRP A 16 -4.60 1.49 -16.20
CA TRP A 16 -5.63 0.57 -15.72
C TRP A 16 -5.59 0.33 -14.21
N VAL A 17 -4.57 0.82 -13.52
CA VAL A 17 -4.42 0.65 -12.07
C VAL A 17 -5.64 1.15 -11.30
N GLY A 18 -6.31 2.17 -11.81
CA GLY A 18 -7.54 2.67 -11.23
C GLY A 18 -8.81 1.94 -11.64
N MET A 19 -8.71 0.91 -12.49
CA MET A 19 -9.84 0.06 -12.85
C MET A 19 -9.90 -1.14 -11.91
N GLU A 20 -11.08 -1.62 -11.66
CA GLU A 20 -11.33 -2.73 -10.74
C GLU A 20 -10.85 -4.07 -11.34
N PRO A 21 -9.65 -4.59 -10.99
CA PRO A 21 -9.14 -5.83 -11.55
C PRO A 21 -9.76 -7.07 -10.89
N CYS A 22 -10.52 -6.86 -9.82
CA CYS A 22 -11.04 -7.92 -8.96
C CYS A 22 -12.54 -8.05 -9.02
N GLY A 23 -13.24 -7.05 -9.56
CA GLY A 23 -14.69 -7.00 -9.62
C GLY A 23 -15.30 -8.01 -10.58
N GLU A 24 -16.57 -8.35 -10.34
CA GLU A 24 -17.33 -9.29 -11.16
C GLU A 24 -17.37 -8.90 -12.64
N ARG A 25 -17.44 -7.60 -12.92
CA ARG A 25 -17.40 -7.06 -14.27
C ARG A 25 -16.12 -7.39 -15.02
N PHE A 26 -14.98 -7.27 -14.35
CA PHE A 26 -13.67 -7.61 -14.92
C PHE A 26 -13.56 -9.12 -15.13
N GLN A 27 -13.99 -9.90 -14.16
CA GLN A 27 -13.98 -11.37 -14.23
C GLN A 27 -14.92 -11.89 -15.32
N SER A 28 -16.09 -11.26 -15.52
CA SER A 28 -17.08 -11.67 -16.52
C SER A 28 -16.59 -11.55 -17.97
N VAL A 29 -15.53 -10.79 -18.22
CA VAL A 29 -14.89 -10.71 -19.56
C VAL A 29 -14.24 -12.03 -19.94
N GLY A 30 -13.83 -12.86 -18.95
CA GLY A 30 -13.31 -14.20 -19.19
C GLY A 30 -11.88 -14.25 -19.69
N PHE A 31 -11.01 -13.37 -19.18
CA PHE A 31 -9.57 -13.46 -19.45
C PHE A 31 -8.95 -14.67 -18.75
N ASP A 32 -8.05 -15.36 -19.44
CA ASP A 32 -7.29 -16.48 -18.90
C ASP A 32 -6.08 -16.02 -18.09
N GLY A 33 -5.63 -14.80 -18.29
CA GLY A 33 -4.50 -14.25 -17.57
C GLY A 33 -4.37 -12.75 -17.67
N LEU A 34 -3.61 -12.22 -16.72
CA LEU A 34 -3.29 -10.82 -16.57
C LEU A 34 -1.78 -10.60 -16.75
N ILE A 35 -1.41 -9.63 -17.58
CA ILE A 35 -0.03 -9.15 -17.70
C ILE A 35 0.03 -7.74 -17.14
N LYS A 36 0.83 -7.51 -16.10
CA LYS A 36 1.05 -6.19 -15.50
C LYS A 36 2.48 -5.73 -15.67
N CYS A 37 2.65 -4.53 -16.21
CA CYS A 37 3.93 -3.83 -16.12
C CYS A 37 4.19 -3.42 -14.69
N VAL A 38 5.39 -3.67 -14.16
CA VAL A 38 5.75 -3.39 -12.79
C VAL A 38 7.12 -2.76 -12.66
N PHE A 39 7.18 -1.76 -11.80
CA PHE A 39 8.39 -1.09 -11.33
C PHE A 39 8.49 -1.17 -9.79
N SER A 40 7.42 -1.54 -9.12
CA SER A 40 7.28 -1.47 -7.66
C SER A 40 6.61 -2.71 -7.07
N GLY A 41 6.77 -2.88 -5.77
CA GLY A 41 6.12 -3.93 -5.00
C GLY A 41 4.60 -3.76 -4.97
N PHE A 42 4.10 -2.53 -4.91
CA PHE A 42 2.68 -2.23 -4.96
C PHE A 42 2.03 -2.75 -6.25
N GLU A 43 2.61 -2.43 -7.39
CA GLU A 43 2.09 -2.88 -8.69
C GLU A 43 2.10 -4.41 -8.82
N CYS A 44 3.14 -5.05 -8.26
CA CYS A 44 3.24 -6.50 -8.18
C CYS A 44 2.10 -7.11 -7.33
N ARG A 45 1.84 -6.55 -6.14
CA ARG A 45 0.74 -6.99 -5.26
C ARG A 45 -0.62 -6.79 -5.92
N LEU A 46 -0.82 -5.67 -6.59
CA LEU A 46 -2.05 -5.40 -7.33
C LEU A 46 -2.30 -6.42 -8.45
N CYS A 47 -1.24 -6.80 -9.19
CA CYS A 47 -1.31 -7.88 -10.17
C CYS A 47 -1.74 -9.20 -9.53
N ALA A 48 -1.08 -9.58 -8.46
CA ALA A 48 -1.36 -10.84 -7.76
C ALA A 48 -2.74 -10.87 -7.08
N TYR A 49 -3.30 -9.71 -6.77
CA TYR A 49 -4.65 -9.61 -6.21
C TYR A 49 -5.75 -9.80 -7.28
N ALA A 50 -5.48 -9.58 -8.55
CA ALA A 50 -6.45 -9.75 -9.62
C ALA A 50 -6.93 -11.21 -9.71
N LYS A 51 -8.25 -11.41 -9.81
CA LYS A 51 -8.86 -12.75 -9.80
C LYS A 51 -8.93 -13.35 -11.21
N VAL A 52 -7.77 -13.61 -11.81
CA VAL A 52 -7.62 -14.33 -13.09
C VAL A 52 -6.71 -15.54 -12.90
N PRO A 53 -6.80 -16.57 -13.79
CA PRO A 53 -6.06 -17.82 -13.60
C PRO A 53 -4.54 -17.67 -13.62
N VAL A 54 -4.01 -16.77 -14.44
CA VAL A 54 -2.55 -16.60 -14.64
C VAL A 54 -2.16 -15.14 -14.44
N HIS A 55 -1.16 -14.94 -13.61
CA HIS A 55 -0.56 -13.62 -13.38
C HIS A 55 0.85 -13.57 -13.98
N GLU A 56 1.07 -12.64 -14.88
CA GLU A 56 2.38 -12.40 -15.47
C GLU A 56 2.83 -10.98 -15.15
N LEU A 57 4.00 -10.86 -14.53
CA LEU A 57 4.67 -9.58 -14.41
C LEU A 57 5.49 -9.31 -15.66
N ARG A 58 5.29 -8.17 -16.27
CA ARG A 58 6.27 -7.61 -17.19
C ARG A 58 7.16 -6.68 -16.40
N PHE A 59 8.26 -7.21 -15.92
CA PHE A 59 9.23 -6.45 -15.15
C PHE A 59 9.92 -5.43 -16.06
N HIS A 60 9.83 -4.15 -15.68
CA HIS A 60 10.51 -3.06 -16.34
C HIS A 60 11.76 -2.71 -15.54
N PRO A 61 12.95 -3.14 -16.00
CA PRO A 61 14.19 -2.98 -15.25
C PRO A 61 14.78 -1.57 -15.38
N TYR A 62 14.14 -0.67 -16.09
CA TYR A 62 14.61 0.71 -16.28
C TYR A 62 13.46 1.67 -16.58
N LEU A 63 13.65 2.93 -16.26
CA LEU A 63 12.73 4.01 -16.61
C LEU A 63 13.14 4.63 -17.95
N PHE A 64 12.26 4.54 -18.93
CA PHE A 64 12.49 5.13 -20.25
C PHE A 64 11.89 6.56 -20.31
N PRO A 65 12.58 7.55 -20.94
CA PRO A 65 13.88 7.48 -21.64
C PRO A 65 15.09 7.64 -20.72
N VAL A 66 14.92 7.96 -19.45
CA VAL A 66 15.99 8.22 -18.49
C VAL A 66 16.01 7.19 -17.37
N GLY A 67 17.20 6.88 -16.85
CA GLY A 67 17.39 6.03 -15.69
C GLY A 67 17.10 6.74 -14.37
N LEU A 68 17.26 6.02 -13.26
CA LEU A 68 17.02 6.54 -11.91
C LEU A 68 17.97 7.69 -11.52
N ASN A 69 19.13 7.80 -12.17
CA ASN A 69 20.09 8.89 -11.98
C ASN A 69 19.81 10.12 -12.85
N GLY A 70 18.73 10.13 -13.65
CA GLY A 70 18.39 11.22 -14.58
C GLY A 70 19.18 11.20 -15.89
N THR A 71 20.07 10.25 -16.10
CA THR A 71 20.82 10.05 -17.36
C THR A 71 20.03 9.06 -18.26
N PRO A 72 20.09 9.20 -19.60
CA PRO A 72 19.50 8.19 -20.49
C PRO A 72 20.02 6.79 -20.16
N THR A 73 19.12 5.84 -19.94
CA THR A 73 19.43 4.52 -19.36
C THR A 73 20.51 3.77 -20.13
N PHE A 74 20.34 3.64 -21.45
CA PHE A 74 21.28 2.92 -22.31
C PHE A 74 22.16 3.90 -23.12
N SER A 75 22.94 4.71 -22.41
CA SER A 75 23.86 5.68 -22.98
C SER A 75 25.16 5.74 -22.17
N GLU A 76 26.15 6.45 -22.67
CA GLU A 76 27.37 6.72 -21.92
C GLU A 76 27.04 7.43 -20.60
N GLY A 77 27.54 6.91 -19.48
CA GLY A 77 27.24 7.37 -18.12
C GLY A 77 25.92 6.82 -17.53
N GLY A 78 25.10 6.10 -18.28
CA GLY A 78 23.96 5.35 -17.77
C GLY A 78 24.40 4.13 -16.97
N THR A 79 23.55 3.70 -16.02
CA THR A 79 23.83 2.54 -15.14
C THR A 79 22.65 1.56 -15.14
N PRO A 80 22.29 0.98 -16.31
CA PRO A 80 21.08 0.16 -16.43
C PRO A 80 21.10 -1.07 -15.52
N GLU A 81 22.27 -1.65 -15.23
CA GLU A 81 22.43 -2.76 -14.29
C GLU A 81 22.03 -2.35 -12.86
N LYS A 82 22.37 -1.13 -12.43
CA LYS A 82 21.99 -0.62 -11.10
C LYS A 82 20.51 -0.29 -11.03
N ASP A 83 19.95 0.27 -12.09
CA ASP A 83 18.52 0.54 -12.21
C ASP A 83 17.73 -0.78 -12.09
N ALA A 84 18.15 -1.83 -12.83
CA ALA A 84 17.51 -3.14 -12.78
C ALA A 84 17.50 -3.72 -11.36
N VAL A 85 18.63 -3.72 -10.68
CA VAL A 85 18.74 -4.23 -9.30
C VAL A 85 17.90 -3.41 -8.34
N ARG A 86 17.82 -2.09 -8.51
CA ARG A 86 17.04 -1.21 -7.65
C ARG A 86 15.54 -1.45 -7.79
N TYR A 87 15.02 -1.55 -9.02
CA TYR A 87 13.61 -1.89 -9.25
C TYR A 87 13.28 -3.31 -8.79
N TRP A 88 14.19 -4.26 -9.05
CA TRP A 88 14.01 -5.64 -8.61
C TRP A 88 13.85 -5.78 -7.10
N ARG A 89 14.60 -5.03 -6.31
CA ARG A 89 14.48 -5.04 -4.83
C ARG A 89 13.06 -4.74 -4.37
N SER A 90 12.39 -3.79 -5.00
CA SER A 90 11.00 -3.45 -4.68
C SER A 90 10.04 -4.55 -5.12
N VAL A 91 10.16 -5.04 -6.33
CA VAL A 91 9.31 -6.11 -6.88
C VAL A 91 9.50 -7.42 -6.11
N ARG A 92 10.73 -7.79 -5.79
CA ARG A 92 11.09 -9.00 -5.04
C ARG A 92 10.37 -9.09 -3.69
N ARG A 93 10.28 -7.98 -2.95
CA ARG A 93 9.59 -7.91 -1.66
C ARG A 93 8.17 -8.46 -1.76
N ALA A 94 7.43 -8.03 -2.77
CA ALA A 94 6.08 -8.49 -3.02
C ALA A 94 6.03 -9.96 -3.47
N LEU A 95 6.95 -10.39 -4.32
CA LEU A 95 7.02 -11.78 -4.79
C LEU A 95 7.31 -12.79 -3.68
N LEU A 96 8.08 -12.39 -2.67
CA LEU A 96 8.32 -13.22 -1.49
C LEU A 96 7.05 -13.43 -0.64
N ARG A 97 6.03 -12.57 -0.79
CA ARG A 97 4.77 -12.65 -0.07
C ARG A 97 3.66 -13.32 -0.86
N GLN A 98 3.66 -13.12 -2.17
CA GLN A 98 2.58 -13.59 -3.04
C GLN A 98 3.13 -14.04 -4.39
N PRO A 99 2.83 -15.29 -4.81
CA PRO A 99 3.38 -15.84 -6.04
C PRO A 99 2.75 -15.19 -7.27
N VAL A 100 3.55 -15.17 -8.35
CA VAL A 100 3.05 -14.98 -9.71
C VAL A 100 3.56 -16.13 -10.58
N GLU A 101 2.84 -16.45 -11.65
CA GLU A 101 3.15 -17.63 -12.45
C GLU A 101 4.34 -17.40 -13.37
N ARG A 102 4.48 -16.18 -13.87
CA ARG A 102 5.51 -15.83 -14.86
C ARG A 102 6.07 -14.44 -14.64
N ILE A 103 7.31 -14.26 -15.09
CA ILE A 103 7.94 -12.97 -15.25
C ILE A 103 8.46 -12.85 -16.68
N GLY A 104 8.15 -11.73 -17.32
CA GLY A 104 8.68 -11.33 -18.63
C GLY A 104 9.53 -10.08 -18.50
N LEU A 105 10.56 -9.95 -19.33
CA LEU A 105 11.33 -8.73 -19.43
C LEU A 105 10.58 -7.71 -20.29
N GLY A 106 10.24 -6.56 -19.71
CA GLY A 106 9.67 -5.41 -20.42
C GLY A 106 10.75 -4.51 -21.01
N GLY A 107 10.39 -3.73 -22.03
CA GLY A 107 11.26 -2.75 -22.67
C GLY A 107 11.77 -3.18 -24.04
N TYR A 108 12.82 -2.50 -24.52
CA TYR A 108 13.34 -2.64 -25.87
C TYR A 108 14.65 -3.42 -25.87
N LEU A 109 14.61 -4.72 -26.16
CA LEU A 109 15.75 -5.62 -26.06
C LEU A 109 16.96 -5.18 -26.92
N HIS A 110 16.74 -4.51 -28.06
CA HIS A 110 17.85 -4.03 -28.90
C HIS A 110 18.73 -2.99 -28.21
N LEU A 111 18.21 -2.28 -27.18
CA LEU A 111 18.99 -1.30 -26.45
C LEU A 111 20.04 -1.95 -25.54
N THR A 112 19.86 -3.21 -25.18
CA THR A 112 20.71 -3.91 -24.20
C THR A 112 22.01 -4.48 -24.82
N GLN A 113 22.14 -4.49 -26.14
CA GLN A 113 23.25 -5.17 -26.85
C GLN A 113 24.65 -4.73 -26.41
N ASN A 114 24.80 -3.45 -26.10
CA ASN A 114 26.08 -2.88 -25.70
C ASN A 114 26.27 -2.79 -24.17
N PHE A 115 25.38 -3.43 -23.40
CA PHE A 115 25.37 -3.35 -21.93
C PHE A 115 25.42 -4.77 -21.31
N PRO A 116 26.56 -5.50 -21.41
CA PRO A 116 26.65 -6.87 -20.90
C PRO A 116 26.35 -6.96 -19.39
N ALA A 117 26.81 -6.00 -18.58
CA ALA A 117 26.55 -5.99 -17.15
C ALA A 117 25.04 -5.90 -16.83
N PHE A 118 24.24 -5.23 -17.66
CA PHE A 118 22.79 -5.24 -17.53
C PHE A 118 22.21 -6.63 -17.84
N ASN A 119 22.69 -7.29 -18.89
CA ASN A 119 22.23 -8.63 -19.24
C ASN A 119 22.58 -9.65 -18.15
N ASP A 120 23.76 -9.53 -17.53
CA ASP A 120 24.16 -10.36 -16.39
C ASP A 120 23.24 -10.11 -15.18
N ALA A 121 22.96 -8.85 -14.84
CA ALA A 121 22.01 -8.51 -13.77
C ALA A 121 20.60 -9.08 -14.03
N ILE A 122 20.14 -9.09 -15.29
CA ILE A 122 18.84 -9.71 -15.65
C ILE A 122 18.89 -11.23 -15.50
N ALA A 123 20.01 -11.88 -15.82
CA ALA A 123 20.19 -13.31 -15.62
C ALA A 123 20.10 -13.67 -14.13
N ASP A 124 20.79 -12.92 -13.27
CA ASP A 124 20.73 -13.08 -11.80
C ASP A 124 19.31 -12.90 -11.27
N ILE A 125 18.60 -11.87 -11.72
CA ILE A 125 17.18 -11.63 -11.38
C ILE A 125 16.30 -12.83 -11.78
N ALA A 126 16.54 -13.39 -12.96
CA ALA A 126 15.76 -14.53 -13.43
C ALA A 126 16.02 -15.79 -12.57
N ASP A 127 17.24 -16.00 -12.12
CA ASP A 127 17.59 -17.12 -11.24
C ASP A 127 17.02 -16.94 -9.83
N GLU A 128 17.07 -15.73 -9.31
CA GLU A 128 16.41 -15.39 -8.05
C GLU A 128 14.90 -15.61 -8.13
N PHE A 129 14.25 -15.18 -9.21
CA PHE A 129 12.83 -15.44 -9.44
C PHE A 129 12.48 -16.94 -9.46
N ARG A 130 13.31 -17.76 -10.14
CA ARG A 130 13.11 -19.22 -10.16
C ARG A 130 13.19 -19.81 -8.75
N THR A 131 14.12 -19.31 -7.93
CA THR A 131 14.25 -19.71 -6.53
C THR A 131 13.01 -19.36 -5.72
N ILE A 132 12.52 -18.12 -5.82
CA ILE A 132 11.29 -17.66 -5.15
C ILE A 132 10.10 -18.52 -5.59
N LYS A 133 9.98 -18.76 -6.90
CA LYS A 133 8.89 -19.60 -7.43
C LYS A 133 8.95 -21.03 -6.88
N GLN A 134 10.14 -21.59 -6.67
CA GLN A 134 10.30 -22.92 -6.08
C GLN A 134 9.87 -22.93 -4.61
N LEU A 135 10.18 -21.88 -3.84
CA LEU A 135 9.72 -21.76 -2.45
C LEU A 135 8.19 -21.78 -2.37
N HIS A 136 7.52 -21.02 -3.22
CA HIS A 136 6.05 -20.99 -3.26
C HIS A 136 5.42 -22.32 -3.69
N LYS A 137 6.09 -23.12 -4.53
CA LYS A 137 5.62 -24.46 -4.88
C LYS A 137 5.63 -25.42 -3.70
N ASN A 138 6.57 -25.25 -2.77
CA ASN A 138 6.71 -26.09 -1.60
C ASN A 138 5.69 -25.70 -0.51
N GLY A 139 5.29 -24.43 -0.47
CA GLY A 139 4.29 -23.93 0.47
C GLY A 139 4.21 -22.41 0.50
N ALA A 140 3.13 -21.90 1.09
CA ALA A 140 2.97 -20.47 1.27
C ALA A 140 3.93 -19.92 2.34
N PRO A 141 4.38 -18.66 2.21
CA PRO A 141 5.12 -17.99 3.27
C PRO A 141 4.22 -17.77 4.49
N TYR A 142 4.84 -17.63 5.64
CA TYR A 142 4.14 -17.27 6.87
C TYR A 142 3.51 -15.88 6.73
N VAL A 143 2.27 -15.78 7.14
CA VAL A 143 1.49 -14.54 7.19
C VAL A 143 0.96 -14.37 8.62
N LEU A 144 1.07 -13.17 9.16
CA LEU A 144 0.45 -12.81 10.42
C LEU A 144 -1.08 -12.95 10.32
N PRO A 145 -1.77 -13.24 11.40
CA PRO A 145 -3.23 -13.29 11.43
C PRO A 145 -3.82 -11.85 11.41
N ILE A 146 -3.41 -11.05 10.43
CA ILE A 146 -3.84 -9.68 10.20
C ILE A 146 -4.33 -9.55 8.77
N ARG A 147 -5.60 -9.23 8.60
CA ARG A 147 -6.27 -8.99 7.32
C ARG A 147 -6.48 -7.50 7.13
N VAL A 148 -5.70 -6.90 6.26
CA VAL A 148 -5.71 -5.47 5.95
C VAL A 148 -6.59 -5.22 4.73
N ALA A 149 -7.55 -4.33 4.83
CA ALA A 149 -8.29 -3.80 3.70
C ALA A 149 -7.83 -2.36 3.40
N VAL A 150 -7.35 -2.13 2.20
CA VAL A 150 -7.04 -0.79 1.71
C VAL A 150 -8.26 -0.26 0.96
N LEU A 151 -8.82 0.86 1.43
CA LEU A 151 -9.91 1.54 0.74
C LEU A 151 -9.42 2.18 -0.55
N HIS A 152 -10.10 1.87 -1.64
CA HIS A 152 -9.69 2.27 -2.97
C HIS A 152 -10.89 2.58 -3.87
N THR A 153 -10.82 3.65 -4.64
CA THR A 153 -11.89 4.03 -5.56
C THR A 153 -11.57 3.53 -6.97
N TRP A 154 -11.92 2.29 -7.24
CA TRP A 154 -11.76 1.68 -8.55
C TRP A 154 -12.53 2.44 -9.65
N GLY A 155 -11.95 2.53 -10.82
CA GLY A 155 -12.58 3.12 -11.99
C GLY A 155 -12.62 4.65 -12.02
N LYS A 156 -12.44 5.33 -10.89
CA LYS A 156 -12.41 6.80 -10.80
C LYS A 156 -11.00 7.39 -10.88
N LEU A 157 -9.99 6.55 -10.93
CA LEU A 157 -8.59 6.95 -10.94
C LEU A 157 -8.05 7.30 -12.33
N ARG A 158 -8.82 7.08 -13.37
CA ARG A 158 -8.40 7.31 -14.76
C ARG A 158 -7.92 8.74 -15.02
N SER A 159 -8.49 9.72 -14.33
CA SER A 159 -8.15 11.13 -14.56
C SER A 159 -6.74 11.50 -14.08
N TRP A 160 -6.20 10.82 -13.08
CA TRP A 160 -4.87 11.12 -12.57
C TRP A 160 -3.77 10.25 -13.18
N THR A 161 -4.13 9.19 -13.89
CA THR A 161 -3.18 8.41 -14.70
C THR A 161 -3.00 8.99 -16.11
N LEU A 162 -3.30 10.25 -16.33
CA LEU A 162 -3.16 10.88 -17.65
C LEU A 162 -1.72 10.86 -18.18
N SER A 163 -0.73 10.84 -17.30
CA SER A 163 0.68 10.61 -17.67
C SER A 163 0.95 9.16 -18.11
N GLY A 164 0.06 8.23 -17.76
CA GLY A 164 0.20 6.80 -18.02
C GLY A 164 1.22 6.09 -17.14
N HIS A 165 1.84 6.77 -16.19
CA HIS A 165 2.93 6.23 -15.36
C HIS A 165 2.64 6.39 -13.87
N PHE A 166 2.21 5.31 -13.24
CA PHE A 166 1.84 5.28 -11.84
C PHE A 166 3.02 5.61 -10.90
N HIS A 167 4.21 5.18 -11.25
CA HIS A 167 5.43 5.47 -10.49
C HIS A 167 5.83 6.96 -10.48
N GLU A 168 5.30 7.76 -11.39
CA GLU A 168 5.49 9.22 -11.38
C GLU A 168 4.63 9.91 -10.31
N THR A 169 3.65 9.20 -9.76
CA THR A 169 2.74 9.72 -8.72
C THR A 169 3.19 9.36 -7.31
N ASN A 170 4.49 9.15 -7.10
CA ASN A 170 5.10 8.74 -5.84
C ASN A 170 4.91 9.71 -4.65
N LYS A 171 4.23 10.82 -4.84
CA LYS A 171 3.93 11.80 -3.79
C LYS A 171 2.70 11.44 -2.95
N HIS A 172 1.90 10.46 -3.39
CA HIS A 172 0.67 10.12 -2.72
C HIS A 172 0.91 9.10 -1.60
N ALA A 173 0.44 9.42 -0.39
CA ALA A 173 0.58 8.55 0.78
C ALA A 173 0.03 7.14 0.54
N LEU A 174 -1.04 7.00 -0.24
CA LEU A 174 -1.60 5.70 -0.61
C LEU A 174 -0.59 4.79 -1.32
N ILE A 175 0.22 5.34 -2.23
CA ILE A 175 1.25 4.57 -2.94
C ILE A 175 2.33 4.11 -1.96
N HIS A 176 2.77 5.00 -1.09
CA HIS A 176 3.78 4.69 -0.08
C HIS A 176 3.30 3.63 0.92
N ILE A 177 2.05 3.72 1.39
CA ILE A 177 1.42 2.69 2.24
C ILE A 177 1.39 1.34 1.51
N ASN A 178 0.93 1.32 0.27
CA ASN A 178 0.84 0.08 -0.50
C ASN A 178 2.23 -0.51 -0.82
N GLU A 179 3.23 0.32 -1.06
CA GLU A 179 4.61 -0.13 -1.24
C GLU A 179 5.17 -0.73 0.06
N ALA A 180 4.91 -0.13 1.21
CA ALA A 180 5.29 -0.71 2.51
C ALA A 180 4.58 -2.05 2.74
N LEU A 181 3.26 -2.10 2.57
CA LEU A 181 2.46 -3.32 2.73
C LEU A 181 2.92 -4.46 1.81
N ALA A 182 3.47 -4.14 0.63
CA ALA A 182 3.92 -5.15 -0.33
C ALA A 182 4.98 -6.10 0.25
N GLY A 183 5.84 -5.64 1.15
CA GLY A 183 6.88 -6.45 1.81
C GLY A 183 6.45 -7.05 3.16
N LEU A 184 5.34 -6.63 3.73
CA LEU A 184 4.92 -7.07 5.06
C LEU A 184 4.22 -8.45 5.05
N PRO A 185 4.40 -9.25 6.12
CA PRO A 185 3.77 -10.57 6.24
C PRO A 185 2.31 -10.47 6.68
N VAL A 186 1.49 -9.70 5.96
CA VAL A 186 0.07 -9.50 6.23
C VAL A 186 -0.78 -9.82 5.01
N ASP A 187 -2.02 -10.26 5.23
CA ASP A 187 -2.97 -10.43 4.15
C ASP A 187 -3.53 -9.06 3.75
N VAL A 188 -3.39 -8.68 2.47
CA VAL A 188 -3.81 -7.38 1.95
C VAL A 188 -4.83 -7.56 0.86
N LYS A 189 -5.98 -6.92 1.01
CA LYS A 189 -7.00 -6.81 -0.04
C LYS A 189 -7.35 -5.34 -0.32
N PHE A 190 -7.78 -5.09 -1.54
CA PHE A 190 -8.27 -3.78 -1.96
C PHE A 190 -9.79 -3.85 -2.04
N ILE A 191 -10.47 -2.94 -1.35
CA ILE A 191 -11.94 -2.87 -1.35
C ILE A 191 -12.40 -1.46 -1.71
N SER A 192 -13.51 -1.36 -2.40
CA SER A 192 -14.12 -0.07 -2.69
C SER A 192 -14.95 0.43 -1.50
N PHE A 193 -15.28 1.71 -1.53
CA PHE A 193 -16.19 2.31 -0.54
C PHE A 193 -17.59 1.70 -0.63
N GLU A 194 -18.00 1.23 -1.80
CA GLU A 194 -19.26 0.52 -1.98
C GLU A 194 -19.23 -0.88 -1.39
N ASP A 195 -18.08 -1.59 -1.49
CA ASP A 195 -17.91 -2.91 -0.88
C ASP A 195 -18.07 -2.86 0.64
N VAL A 196 -17.66 -1.75 1.29
CA VAL A 196 -17.86 -1.55 2.74
C VAL A 196 -19.34 -1.63 3.08
N LYS A 197 -20.20 -0.91 2.35
CA LYS A 197 -21.64 -0.92 2.55
C LYS A 197 -22.28 -2.28 2.26
N ASN A 198 -21.64 -3.08 1.42
CA ASN A 198 -22.07 -4.43 1.07
C ASN A 198 -21.45 -5.53 1.95
N GLY A 199 -20.90 -5.18 3.12
CA GLY A 199 -20.45 -6.16 4.13
C GLY A 199 -19.04 -6.71 3.92
N ALA A 200 -18.18 -6.08 3.11
CA ALA A 200 -16.80 -6.52 2.87
C ALA A 200 -15.90 -6.48 4.11
N LEU A 201 -16.34 -5.86 5.21
CA LEU A 201 -15.57 -5.76 6.46
C LEU A 201 -15.62 -7.03 7.32
N LYS A 202 -16.47 -7.99 7.03
CA LYS A 202 -16.65 -9.21 7.83
C LYS A 202 -15.35 -9.97 8.09
N ASP A 203 -14.45 -9.99 7.11
CA ASP A 203 -13.15 -10.68 7.19
C ASP A 203 -11.99 -9.70 7.10
N VAL A 204 -12.09 -8.60 7.85
CA VAL A 204 -11.08 -7.54 7.93
C VAL A 204 -10.76 -7.30 9.40
N ASP A 205 -9.49 -7.05 9.70
CA ASP A 205 -9.04 -6.64 11.03
C ASP A 205 -8.65 -5.16 11.05
N VAL A 206 -8.08 -4.66 9.95
CA VAL A 206 -7.63 -3.28 9.81
C VAL A 206 -8.09 -2.70 8.47
N VAL A 207 -8.68 -1.52 8.51
CA VAL A 207 -9.00 -0.71 7.32
C VAL A 207 -8.02 0.45 7.21
N ILE A 208 -7.44 0.68 6.04
CA ILE A 208 -6.57 1.83 5.78
C ILE A 208 -7.22 2.75 4.76
N ASN A 209 -7.33 4.04 5.10
CA ASN A 209 -7.70 5.11 4.18
C ASN A 209 -6.58 6.16 4.12
N ALA A 210 -6.01 6.35 2.95
CA ALA A 210 -4.91 7.28 2.74
C ALA A 210 -5.19 8.19 1.55
N GLY A 211 -4.84 9.48 1.67
CA GLY A 211 -4.97 10.44 0.59
C GLY A 211 -5.22 11.86 1.08
N ARG A 212 -5.74 12.69 0.17
CA ARG A 212 -6.10 14.07 0.44
C ARG A 212 -7.58 14.32 0.19
N MET A 213 -8.10 15.37 0.76
CA MET A 213 -9.45 15.82 0.49
C MET A 213 -9.69 15.98 -1.02
N GLY A 214 -10.79 15.39 -1.49
CA GLY A 214 -11.16 15.46 -2.90
C GLY A 214 -10.42 14.50 -3.84
N ASP A 215 -9.36 13.85 -3.38
CA ASP A 215 -8.68 12.83 -4.17
C ASP A 215 -9.59 11.61 -4.39
N ALA A 216 -9.58 11.10 -5.60
CA ALA A 216 -10.31 9.87 -5.92
C ALA A 216 -9.82 8.67 -5.07
N TRP A 217 -8.58 8.68 -4.65
CA TRP A 217 -7.99 7.63 -3.81
C TRP A 217 -8.53 7.59 -2.40
N SER A 218 -8.71 8.76 -1.78
CA SER A 218 -9.23 8.86 -0.43
C SER A 218 -10.76 8.70 -0.35
N GLY A 219 -11.45 8.60 -1.50
CA GLY A 219 -12.89 8.41 -1.60
C GLY A 219 -13.67 9.65 -2.01
N GLY A 220 -13.16 10.85 -1.81
CA GLY A 220 -13.84 12.10 -2.19
C GLY A 220 -15.29 12.12 -1.72
N LYS A 221 -16.25 12.25 -2.65
CA LYS A 221 -17.70 12.26 -2.35
C LYS A 221 -18.27 10.97 -1.74
N ALA A 222 -17.54 9.86 -1.75
CA ALA A 222 -18.01 8.66 -1.07
C ALA A 222 -18.23 8.91 0.44
N TRP A 223 -17.47 9.83 1.02
CA TRP A 223 -17.55 10.21 2.42
C TRP A 223 -18.79 11.06 2.78
N GLU A 224 -19.58 11.50 1.81
CA GLU A 224 -20.91 12.10 2.05
C GLU A 224 -21.93 11.04 2.49
N SER A 225 -21.63 9.75 2.36
CA SER A 225 -22.52 8.64 2.73
C SER A 225 -22.48 8.37 4.24
N GLU A 226 -23.59 8.60 4.92
CA GLU A 226 -23.77 8.27 6.35
C GLU A 226 -23.69 6.77 6.61
N GLU A 227 -24.15 5.95 5.66
CA GLU A 227 -24.06 4.49 5.74
C GLU A 227 -22.61 4.03 5.77
N LEU A 228 -21.74 4.57 4.90
CA LEU A 228 -20.31 4.27 4.89
C LEU A 228 -19.65 4.61 6.23
N VAL A 229 -19.91 5.81 6.74
CA VAL A 229 -19.36 6.28 8.02
C VAL A 229 -19.84 5.40 9.17
N SER A 230 -21.14 5.08 9.20
CA SER A 230 -21.72 4.22 10.22
C SER A 230 -21.16 2.81 10.22
N GLU A 231 -21.00 2.20 9.05
CA GLU A 231 -20.42 0.85 8.93
C GLU A 231 -18.96 0.80 9.41
N LEU A 232 -18.14 1.80 9.04
CA LEU A 232 -16.75 1.88 9.52
C LEU A 232 -16.68 2.20 11.02
N THR A 233 -17.54 3.08 11.51
CA THR A 233 -17.65 3.39 12.96
C THR A 233 -18.00 2.14 13.75
N ARG A 234 -19.02 1.40 13.32
CA ARG A 234 -19.43 0.13 13.94
C ARG A 234 -18.31 -0.90 13.91
N PHE A 235 -17.64 -1.05 12.76
CA PHE A 235 -16.52 -1.96 12.59
C PHE A 235 -15.42 -1.72 13.64
N VAL A 236 -15.03 -0.45 13.86
CA VAL A 236 -14.01 -0.12 14.86
C VAL A 236 -14.57 -0.32 16.28
N TYR A 237 -15.80 0.11 16.54
CA TYR A 237 -16.41 -0.07 17.86
C TYR A 237 -16.49 -1.53 18.29
N GLU A 238 -16.67 -2.45 17.35
CA GLU A 238 -16.72 -3.90 17.58
C GLU A 238 -15.35 -4.57 17.72
N GLY A 239 -14.24 -3.87 17.43
CA GLY A 239 -12.88 -4.36 17.67
C GLY A 239 -11.95 -4.31 16.46
N GLY A 240 -12.40 -3.80 15.32
CA GLY A 240 -11.53 -3.53 14.17
C GLY A 240 -10.66 -2.30 14.38
N ALA A 241 -9.75 -2.02 13.45
CA ALA A 241 -8.96 -0.80 13.48
C ALA A 241 -9.12 0.01 12.19
N PHE A 242 -9.10 1.33 12.33
CA PHE A 242 -9.11 2.26 11.20
C PHE A 242 -7.85 3.12 11.22
N ILE A 243 -7.02 2.99 10.18
CA ILE A 243 -5.80 3.78 10.01
C ILE A 243 -6.06 4.86 8.96
N GLY A 244 -6.02 6.11 9.39
CA GLY A 244 -6.14 7.27 8.52
C GLY A 244 -4.79 7.90 8.22
N VAL A 245 -4.51 8.22 6.94
CA VAL A 245 -3.24 8.82 6.53
C VAL A 245 -3.47 10.04 5.66
N GLY A 246 -2.87 11.16 6.02
CA GLY A 246 -3.04 12.45 5.34
C GLY A 246 -4.32 13.14 5.76
N GLU A 247 -5.27 13.27 4.85
CA GLU A 247 -6.61 13.81 5.07
C GLU A 247 -7.66 12.69 4.87
N PRO A 248 -7.65 11.66 5.73
CA PRO A 248 -8.52 10.51 5.58
C PRO A 248 -9.98 10.91 5.84
N SER A 249 -10.89 10.34 5.07
CA SER A 249 -12.33 10.62 5.19
C SER A 249 -12.72 12.10 5.09
N ALA A 250 -11.83 12.94 4.59
CA ALA A 250 -12.05 14.38 4.51
C ALA A 250 -13.12 14.73 3.48
N THR A 251 -14.12 15.48 3.94
CA THR A 251 -15.17 16.05 3.07
C THR A 251 -15.74 17.33 3.70
N PRO A 252 -15.84 18.43 2.95
CA PRO A 252 -16.31 19.69 3.48
C PRO A 252 -17.82 19.66 3.73
N GLY A 253 -18.30 20.60 4.58
CA GLY A 253 -19.73 20.81 4.79
C GLY A 253 -20.35 20.00 5.93
N TYR A 254 -19.56 19.29 6.72
CA TYR A 254 -19.97 18.55 7.92
C TYR A 254 -19.38 19.16 9.19
N ASP A 255 -19.78 18.67 10.37
CA ASP A 255 -19.28 19.18 11.65
C ASP A 255 -17.79 18.93 11.88
N ARG A 256 -17.24 17.96 11.20
CA ARG A 256 -15.83 17.61 11.19
C ARG A 256 -15.36 17.50 9.75
N LEU A 257 -14.11 17.92 9.48
CA LEU A 257 -13.51 17.72 8.16
C LEU A 257 -13.28 16.25 7.90
N PHE A 258 -12.70 15.53 8.87
CA PHE A 258 -12.58 14.08 8.81
C PHE A 258 -13.88 13.44 9.30
N ARG A 259 -14.63 12.82 8.42
CA ARG A 259 -15.86 12.11 8.78
C ARG A 259 -15.64 11.03 9.85
N MET A 260 -14.41 10.52 9.96
CA MET A 260 -13.99 9.54 10.97
C MET A 260 -13.22 10.18 12.14
N ALA A 261 -13.31 11.49 12.35
CA ALA A 261 -12.58 12.19 13.41
C ALA A 261 -12.87 11.63 14.81
N HIS A 262 -14.11 11.22 15.07
CA HIS A 262 -14.53 10.63 16.35
C HIS A 262 -13.89 9.25 16.61
N VAL A 263 -13.51 8.53 15.56
CA VAL A 263 -12.76 7.27 15.64
C VAL A 263 -11.27 7.55 15.77
N LEU A 264 -10.75 8.51 15.00
CA LEU A 264 -9.32 8.83 14.93
C LEU A 264 -8.82 9.64 16.14
N GLY A 265 -9.70 10.29 16.89
CA GLY A 265 -9.34 11.21 17.95
C GLY A 265 -8.71 12.53 17.48
N VAL A 266 -8.70 12.78 16.18
CA VAL A 266 -8.07 13.94 15.53
C VAL A 266 -8.92 14.43 14.37
N ASP A 267 -8.87 15.74 14.13
CA ASP A 267 -9.48 16.39 12.97
C ASP A 267 -8.56 17.51 12.44
N GLU A 268 -8.87 18.04 11.29
CA GLU A 268 -8.18 19.18 10.70
C GLU A 268 -9.09 20.42 10.66
N ASP A 269 -8.54 21.57 11.04
CA ASP A 269 -9.21 22.84 10.92
C ASP A 269 -9.05 23.37 9.49
N ASP A 270 -10.12 23.35 8.73
CA ASP A 270 -10.17 23.84 7.35
C ASP A 270 -10.33 25.37 7.22
N GLY A 271 -10.27 26.10 8.36
CA GLY A 271 -10.45 27.53 8.42
C GLY A 271 -11.91 28.00 8.27
N SER A 272 -12.85 27.11 8.06
CA SER A 272 -14.27 27.43 7.91
C SER A 272 -15.02 27.45 9.25
N ARG A 273 -14.35 27.05 10.34
CA ARG A 273 -14.97 26.82 11.67
C ARG A 273 -14.18 27.47 12.79
N VAL A 274 -14.89 27.85 13.82
CA VAL A 274 -14.28 28.26 15.08
C VAL A 274 -14.14 27.04 15.97
N CYS A 275 -12.90 26.56 16.13
CA CYS A 275 -12.60 25.51 17.10
C CYS A 275 -12.70 26.07 18.53
N HIS A 276 -13.72 25.67 19.24
CA HIS A 276 -13.87 25.97 20.66
C HIS A 276 -13.17 24.86 21.46
N GLY A 277 -12.00 25.18 21.99
CA GLY A 277 -11.23 24.28 22.84
C GLY A 277 -10.44 23.24 22.08
N ARG A 278 -9.16 23.26 22.25
CA ARG A 278 -8.23 22.22 21.80
C ARG A 278 -7.76 21.48 23.03
N TRP A 279 -7.76 20.16 22.96
CA TRP A 279 -7.19 19.35 24.02
C TRP A 279 -5.69 19.56 24.10
N ALA A 280 -5.17 19.79 25.30
CA ALA A 280 -3.74 19.76 25.54
C ALA A 280 -3.27 18.31 25.54
N PHE A 281 -2.04 18.07 25.10
CA PHE A 281 -1.45 16.75 25.06
C PHE A 281 0.04 16.79 25.41
N GLU A 282 0.57 15.64 25.78
CA GLU A 282 1.98 15.34 25.82
C GLU A 282 2.29 14.23 24.83
N VAL A 283 3.54 14.16 24.33
CA VAL A 283 3.95 13.09 23.42
C VAL A 283 4.29 11.85 24.23
N GLU A 284 3.69 10.74 23.90
CA GLU A 284 3.88 9.46 24.56
C GLU A 284 4.91 8.59 23.82
N HIS A 285 5.75 7.91 24.60
CA HIS A 285 6.81 7.05 24.07
C HIS A 285 6.71 5.59 24.52
N ASP A 286 5.70 5.27 25.35
CA ASP A 286 5.57 3.95 25.97
C ASP A 286 4.79 2.94 25.10
N LEU A 287 4.18 3.38 24.01
CA LEU A 287 3.50 2.48 23.09
C LEU A 287 4.52 1.69 22.25
N PRO A 288 4.23 0.42 21.91
CA PRO A 288 5.17 -0.45 21.19
C PRO A 288 5.24 -0.13 19.69
N ILE A 289 5.35 1.15 19.35
CA ILE A 289 5.46 1.68 17.99
C ILE A 289 6.67 2.61 17.94
N THR A 290 7.66 2.23 17.16
CA THR A 290 8.85 3.06 16.91
C THR A 290 8.51 4.07 15.82
N VAL A 291 8.32 5.34 16.22
CA VAL A 291 7.91 6.39 15.28
C VAL A 291 9.07 6.81 14.39
N GLU A 292 8.85 6.74 13.08
CA GLU A 292 9.75 7.29 12.06
C GLU A 292 9.28 8.69 11.65
N GLU A 293 9.75 9.71 12.35
CA GLU A 293 9.30 11.09 12.18
C GLU A 293 9.54 11.66 10.77
N SER A 294 10.58 11.20 10.06
CA SER A 294 10.88 11.67 8.70
C SER A 294 9.83 11.21 7.68
N SER A 295 9.10 10.16 8.00
CA SER A 295 8.00 9.63 7.19
C SER A 295 6.71 10.43 7.34
N LEU A 296 6.53 11.10 8.48
CA LEU A 296 5.35 11.88 8.80
C LEU A 296 5.41 13.27 8.19
N GLY A 297 4.24 13.84 7.89
CA GLY A 297 4.09 15.22 7.40
C GLY A 297 4.38 16.28 8.45
N ASN A 298 3.97 17.48 8.14
CA ASN A 298 3.90 18.60 9.05
C ASN A 298 2.65 19.40 8.71
N LEU A 299 1.48 18.79 8.97
CA LEU A 299 0.18 19.45 8.77
C LEU A 299 -0.06 20.42 9.93
N PRO A 300 -0.28 21.71 9.65
CA PRO A 300 -0.26 22.74 10.70
C PRO A 300 -1.60 22.90 11.45
N HIS A 301 -2.68 22.34 10.93
CA HIS A 301 -4.03 22.62 11.39
C HIS A 301 -4.74 21.44 12.07
N LEU A 302 -3.98 20.39 12.40
CA LEU A 302 -4.51 19.24 13.12
C LEU A 302 -4.75 19.57 14.60
N TYR A 303 -5.80 19.03 15.17
CA TYR A 303 -6.14 19.15 16.58
C TYR A 303 -6.82 17.88 17.10
N LEU A 304 -6.70 17.64 18.40
CA LEU A 304 -7.36 16.51 19.04
C LEU A 304 -8.86 16.79 19.22
N THR A 305 -9.66 15.78 18.94
CA THR A 305 -11.13 15.83 19.13
C THR A 305 -11.57 15.16 20.42
N ASP A 306 -10.67 14.44 21.09
CA ASP A 306 -10.87 13.71 22.32
C ASP A 306 -9.65 13.82 23.24
N GLY A 307 -9.88 13.95 24.55
CA GLY A 307 -8.81 14.06 25.56
C GLY A 307 -8.10 12.76 25.84
N ASP A 308 -8.71 11.63 25.51
CA ASP A 308 -8.13 10.28 25.68
C ASP A 308 -7.30 9.83 24.46
N THR A 309 -7.04 10.76 23.51
CA THR A 309 -6.21 10.47 22.34
C THR A 309 -4.73 10.53 22.71
N HIS A 310 -4.00 9.45 22.46
CA HIS A 310 -2.56 9.34 22.64
C HIS A 310 -1.81 9.95 21.47
N VAL A 311 -0.87 10.87 21.73
CA VAL A 311 -0.05 11.50 20.69
C VAL A 311 1.33 10.88 20.68
N LEU A 312 1.72 10.22 19.59
CA LEU A 312 3.02 9.57 19.45
C LEU A 312 4.06 10.46 18.78
N CYS A 313 3.62 11.44 18.01
CA CYS A 313 4.49 12.42 17.36
C CYS A 313 3.78 13.76 17.24
N ALA A 314 4.51 14.81 17.54
CA ALA A 314 4.07 16.19 17.32
C ALA A 314 5.15 17.02 16.66
N LYS A 315 4.76 17.95 15.80
CA LYS A 315 5.66 18.94 15.18
C LYS A 315 5.09 20.35 15.41
N ASN A 316 5.91 21.23 15.95
CA ASN A 316 5.49 22.59 16.29
C ASN A 316 4.23 22.66 17.19
N GLY A 317 4.09 21.72 18.13
CA GLY A 317 2.92 21.63 19.02
C GLY A 317 1.64 21.13 18.35
N VAL A 318 1.73 20.54 17.16
CA VAL A 318 0.61 19.98 16.40
C VAL A 318 0.78 18.47 16.30
N PRO A 319 -0.26 17.64 16.64
CA PRO A 319 -0.18 16.19 16.59
C PRO A 319 0.01 15.73 15.14
N GLN A 320 0.96 14.82 14.89
CA GLN A 320 1.24 14.28 13.55
C GLN A 320 1.01 12.76 13.48
N MET A 321 1.05 12.08 14.61
CA MET A 321 0.66 10.67 14.73
C MET A 321 -0.07 10.48 16.05
N THR A 322 -1.25 9.85 15.96
CA THR A 322 -2.10 9.59 17.13
C THR A 322 -2.66 8.19 17.14
N VAL A 323 -2.99 7.73 18.35
CA VAL A 323 -3.79 6.52 18.59
C VAL A 323 -4.95 6.88 19.50
N HIS A 324 -6.14 6.41 19.16
CA HIS A 324 -7.35 6.62 19.94
C HIS A 324 -8.09 5.30 20.11
N ASP A 325 -8.39 4.93 21.35
CA ASP A 325 -9.22 3.77 21.64
C ASP A 325 -10.69 4.12 21.41
N PHE A 326 -11.35 3.34 20.55
CA PHE A 326 -12.75 3.57 20.21
C PHE A 326 -13.56 2.28 20.34
N GLY A 327 -14.37 2.18 21.38
CA GLY A 327 -15.09 0.96 21.72
C GLY A 327 -14.12 -0.16 22.08
N LYS A 328 -14.09 -1.23 21.28
CA LYS A 328 -13.15 -2.35 21.44
C LYS A 328 -11.96 -2.27 20.48
N GLY A 329 -12.00 -1.35 19.54
CA GLY A 329 -11.00 -1.19 18.49
C GLY A 329 -10.21 0.10 18.62
N LYS A 330 -9.53 0.48 17.53
CA LYS A 330 -8.59 1.61 17.54
C LYS A 330 -8.70 2.45 16.29
N GLY A 331 -8.68 3.77 16.45
CA GLY A 331 -8.38 4.73 15.40
C GLY A 331 -6.90 5.13 15.46
N ILE A 332 -6.21 5.09 14.35
CA ILE A 332 -4.80 5.49 14.27
C ILE A 332 -4.65 6.50 13.16
N TYR A 333 -3.98 7.60 13.42
CA TYR A 333 -3.78 8.66 12.45
C TYR A 333 -2.30 8.92 12.20
N MET A 334 -1.96 9.17 10.95
CA MET A 334 -0.65 9.63 10.47
C MET A 334 -0.83 10.80 9.53
N SER A 335 -0.18 11.94 9.78
CA SER A 335 -0.30 13.14 8.93
C SER A 335 0.23 12.95 7.50
N HIS A 336 1.10 11.98 7.30
CA HIS A 336 1.62 11.50 6.02
C HIS A 336 2.29 10.14 6.23
N PHE A 337 2.62 9.48 5.14
CA PHE A 337 3.46 8.30 5.18
C PHE A 337 4.37 8.28 3.95
N HIS A 338 5.68 8.36 4.18
CA HIS A 338 6.70 8.19 3.15
C HIS A 338 7.44 6.87 3.39
N VAL A 339 7.41 5.97 2.38
CA VAL A 339 7.99 4.65 2.52
C VAL A 339 9.52 4.70 2.57
N ASN A 340 10.06 4.12 3.61
CA ASN A 340 11.46 3.77 3.79
C ASN A 340 11.55 2.54 4.71
N PRO A 341 12.72 1.94 4.94
CA PRO A 341 12.82 0.76 5.80
C PRO A 341 12.28 0.98 7.24
N ALA A 342 12.56 2.12 7.85
CA ALA A 342 12.11 2.42 9.21
C ALA A 342 10.60 2.67 9.26
N SER A 343 10.03 3.40 8.30
CA SER A 343 8.58 3.61 8.23
C SER A 343 7.82 2.33 7.89
N THR A 344 8.41 1.44 7.09
CA THR A 344 7.82 0.11 6.86
C THR A 344 7.74 -0.67 8.16
N ARG A 345 8.78 -0.59 9.01
CA ARG A 345 8.77 -1.15 10.36
C ARG A 345 7.71 -0.49 11.24
N MET A 346 7.65 0.83 11.26
CA MET A 346 6.61 1.58 11.98
C MET A 346 5.20 1.13 11.58
N LEU A 347 4.94 0.95 10.29
CA LEU A 347 3.63 0.47 9.82
C LEU A 347 3.33 -0.94 10.32
N LEU A 348 4.32 -1.85 10.31
CA LEU A 348 4.13 -3.20 10.84
C LEU A 348 3.84 -3.19 12.34
N GLU A 349 4.60 -2.43 13.12
CA GLU A 349 4.38 -2.27 14.57
C GLU A 349 3.00 -1.66 14.85
N THR A 350 2.57 -0.69 14.02
CA THR A 350 1.22 -0.11 14.08
C THR A 350 0.14 -1.16 13.83
N LEU A 351 0.31 -2.03 12.83
CA LEU A 351 -0.63 -3.11 12.52
C LEU A 351 -0.70 -4.16 13.65
N LEU A 352 0.46 -4.53 14.21
CA LEU A 352 0.53 -5.44 15.34
C LEU A 352 -0.17 -4.85 16.57
N TYR A 353 0.09 -3.58 16.88
CA TYR A 353 -0.55 -2.87 17.97
C TYR A 353 -2.07 -2.76 17.78
N ALA A 354 -2.50 -2.41 16.56
CA ALA A 354 -3.92 -2.31 16.20
C ALA A 354 -4.67 -3.62 16.44
N CYS A 355 -4.02 -4.76 16.22
CA CYS A 355 -4.58 -6.10 16.39
C CYS A 355 -4.24 -6.74 17.74
N ASN A 356 -3.65 -6.01 18.68
CA ASN A 356 -3.21 -6.50 20.01
C ASN A 356 -2.24 -7.72 19.91
N LEU A 357 -1.39 -7.74 18.89
CA LEU A 357 -0.38 -8.77 18.68
C LEU A 357 1.00 -8.30 19.16
N PRO A 358 1.80 -9.16 19.81
CA PRO A 358 3.14 -8.78 20.23
C PRO A 358 4.09 -8.64 19.03
N VAL A 359 5.06 -7.73 19.14
CA VAL A 359 6.04 -7.42 18.07
C VAL A 359 6.84 -8.66 17.62
N ASN A 360 7.13 -9.58 18.53
CA ASN A 360 7.86 -10.82 18.21
C ASN A 360 7.08 -11.82 17.33
N SER A 361 5.80 -11.56 17.06
CA SER A 361 4.98 -12.40 16.16
C SER A 361 5.44 -12.36 14.70
N ALA A 362 6.27 -11.40 14.32
CA ALA A 362 6.47 -11.06 12.90
C ALA A 362 7.76 -11.61 12.26
N TRP A 363 8.59 -12.40 12.97
CA TRP A 363 9.89 -12.88 12.44
C TRP A 363 10.76 -11.74 11.93
N LEU A 364 10.92 -10.70 12.73
CA LEU A 364 11.63 -9.49 12.36
C LEU A 364 13.13 -9.65 12.58
N SER A 365 13.92 -9.01 11.70
CA SER A 365 15.32 -8.70 11.98
C SER A 365 15.42 -7.49 12.91
N ASP A 366 16.46 -7.41 13.72
CA ASP A 366 16.76 -6.20 14.52
C ASP A 366 17.14 -5.01 13.63
N ASN A 367 17.61 -5.28 12.41
CA ASN A 367 17.94 -4.25 11.44
C ASN A 367 16.75 -3.98 10.50
N ALA A 368 16.22 -2.76 10.52
CA ALA A 368 15.10 -2.35 9.67
C ALA A 368 15.41 -2.43 8.15
N LEU A 369 16.69 -2.45 7.75
CA LEU A 369 17.09 -2.64 6.37
C LEU A 369 16.95 -4.10 5.89
N VAL A 370 16.69 -5.04 6.79
CA VAL A 370 16.55 -6.46 6.48
C VAL A 370 15.09 -6.86 6.62
N GLU A 371 14.45 -7.13 5.50
CA GLU A 371 13.13 -7.75 5.46
C GLU A 371 13.27 -9.27 5.36
N THR A 372 12.46 -9.99 6.10
CA THR A 372 12.51 -11.46 6.16
C THR A 372 11.18 -12.06 5.71
N ALA A 373 11.26 -13.21 5.03
CA ALA A 373 10.10 -14.04 4.71
C ALA A 373 10.35 -15.48 5.19
N TYR A 374 9.48 -15.98 6.05
CA TYR A 374 9.57 -17.34 6.57
C TYR A 374 8.68 -18.29 5.76
N TYR A 375 9.26 -19.39 5.28
CA TYR A 375 8.58 -20.47 4.57
C TYR A 375 8.52 -21.71 5.46
N PRO A 376 7.40 -21.97 6.14
CA PRO A 376 7.29 -23.06 7.12
C PRO A 376 7.52 -24.45 6.51
N ALA A 377 7.07 -24.71 5.29
CA ALA A 377 7.22 -25.98 4.62
C ALA A 377 8.70 -26.37 4.44
N ASP A 378 9.55 -25.42 4.13
CA ASP A 378 10.99 -25.62 3.93
C ASP A 378 11.79 -25.34 5.21
N ARG A 379 11.15 -24.85 6.27
CA ARG A 379 11.79 -24.32 7.49
C ARG A 379 12.87 -23.28 7.14
N ARG A 380 12.59 -22.47 6.15
CA ARG A 380 13.56 -21.52 5.57
C ARG A 380 13.13 -20.08 5.83
N LEU A 381 14.07 -19.30 6.33
CA LEU A 381 14.00 -17.84 6.39
C LEU A 381 14.80 -17.26 5.22
N VAL A 382 14.18 -16.34 4.48
CA VAL A 382 14.77 -15.67 3.31
C VAL A 382 14.84 -14.19 3.56
#